data_b1201209d9cbb09ee9c78a8c9ce289e1
#
_entry.id   b1201209d9cbb09ee9c78a8c9ce289e1
#
_cell.length_a   1.000
_cell.length_b   1.000
_cell.length_c   1.000
_cell.angle_alpha   90.00
_cell.angle_beta   90.00
_cell.angle_gamma   90.00
#
_symmetry.space_group_name_H-M   'P 1'
#
loop_
_entity.id
_entity.type
_entity.pdbx_description
1 polymer ?
#
loop_
_entity_poly.entity_id
_entity_poly.type
_entity_poly.pdbx_seq_one_letter_code
_entity_poly.pdbx_strand_id
1 'polypeptide(L)'
;LQSRGLGDVYKRQTSHTVILARSFNIPTLVGVDIAALTPWQHQTIYIDGNAGAIVVEPGESVARYYQQEARVQDALREQQRVWLTQQARTADGIRIEIAANIAHSVEAQAAFGNGAEGVGLFRTEMLYMDRTSAPGESELYNIFCQALESANGRSIIVRTMDIGGDKPVDYLNIPAEANPFLGYRAVRIYEEYASLFTTQLRSILRASAHGSLKIMIPMISSMEEILWVKEKLAEAKQQLRNEHIPFDEKIQLGIMLEVPSVMFIICLLY
;
A
#
# COMPACT_ATOMS: atom_id res chain seq x y z
N LEU A 1 2.88 -33.58 -5.54
CA LEU A 1 2.94 -32.28 -4.87
C LEU A 1 2.17 -32.36 -3.56
N GLN A 2 2.89 -32.61 -2.45
CA GLN A 2 2.28 -32.55 -1.11
C GLN A 2 2.00 -31.06 -0.79
N SER A 3 0.73 -30.74 -0.56
CA SER A 3 0.31 -29.44 -0.04
C SER A 3 0.93 -29.21 1.35
N ARG A 4 1.98 -28.42 1.44
CA ARG A 4 2.35 -27.81 2.72
C ARG A 4 1.20 -26.92 3.16
N GLY A 5 0.91 -26.87 4.45
CA GLY A 5 -0.30 -26.31 4.99
C GLY A 5 -0.63 -24.89 4.50
N LEU A 6 -1.90 -24.57 4.42
CA LEU A 6 -2.47 -23.29 3.93
C LEU A 6 -1.76 -22.04 4.48
N GLY A 7 -1.24 -22.09 5.71
CA GLY A 7 -0.49 -20.98 6.33
C GLY A 7 0.86 -20.68 5.68
N ASP A 8 1.57 -21.69 5.17
CA ASP A 8 2.86 -21.49 4.49
C ASP A 8 2.69 -20.90 3.09
N VAL A 9 1.61 -21.25 2.40
CA VAL A 9 1.25 -20.69 1.08
C VAL A 9 0.88 -19.21 1.23
N TYR A 10 0.12 -18.85 2.26
CA TYR A 10 -0.29 -17.47 2.51
C TYR A 10 0.90 -16.56 2.87
N LYS A 11 1.79 -17.00 3.77
CA LYS A 11 3.02 -16.26 4.12
C LYS A 11 3.93 -16.01 2.92
N ARG A 12 4.01 -16.97 1.99
CA ARG A 12 4.82 -16.82 0.76
C ARG A 12 4.18 -15.88 -0.26
N GLN A 13 2.85 -15.83 -0.33
CA GLN A 13 2.13 -14.92 -1.25
C GLN A 13 2.23 -13.44 -0.84
N THR A 14 2.47 -13.16 0.43
CA THR A 14 2.63 -11.81 0.98
C THR A 14 4.09 -11.40 1.19
N SER A 15 5.06 -12.22 0.73
CA SER A 15 6.48 -11.86 0.86
C SER A 15 6.78 -10.57 0.07
N HIS A 16 7.69 -9.76 0.58
CA HIS A 16 8.13 -8.51 -0.05
C HIS A 16 8.53 -8.71 -1.53
N THR A 17 9.18 -9.82 -1.85
CA THR A 17 9.57 -10.17 -3.24
C THR A 17 8.36 -10.35 -4.16
N VAL A 18 7.28 -10.97 -3.67
CA VAL A 18 6.04 -11.16 -4.46
C VAL A 18 5.33 -9.84 -4.68
N ILE A 19 5.32 -8.97 -3.66
CA ILE A 19 4.73 -7.63 -3.77
C ILE A 19 5.49 -6.80 -4.80
N LEU A 20 6.83 -6.82 -4.76
CA LEU A 20 7.67 -6.14 -5.75
C LEU A 20 7.49 -6.72 -7.16
N ALA A 21 7.46 -8.04 -7.31
CA ALA A 21 7.24 -8.65 -8.60
C ALA A 21 5.88 -8.26 -9.22
N ARG A 22 4.84 -8.17 -8.38
CA ARG A 22 3.52 -7.66 -8.81
C ARG A 22 3.57 -6.20 -9.23
N SER A 23 4.28 -5.34 -8.50
CA SER A 23 4.39 -3.91 -8.85
C SER A 23 5.11 -3.70 -10.17
N PHE A 24 6.05 -4.59 -10.51
CA PHE A 24 6.74 -4.61 -11.80
C PHE A 24 6.02 -5.44 -12.89
N ASN A 25 4.83 -5.97 -12.59
CA ASN A 25 4.05 -6.83 -13.48
C ASN A 25 4.84 -8.04 -14.00
N ILE A 26 5.68 -8.61 -13.13
CA ILE A 26 6.47 -9.81 -13.43
C ILE A 26 5.67 -11.06 -13.06
N PRO A 27 5.43 -11.99 -14.01
CA PRO A 27 4.79 -13.26 -13.70
C PRO A 27 5.54 -14.00 -12.59
N THR A 28 4.83 -14.33 -11.51
CA THR A 28 5.47 -14.90 -10.31
C THR A 28 4.71 -16.13 -9.83
N LEU A 29 5.43 -17.17 -9.51
CA LEU A 29 4.92 -18.36 -8.87
C LEU A 29 5.54 -18.54 -7.48
N VAL A 30 4.72 -18.93 -6.53
CA VAL A 30 5.14 -19.24 -5.15
C VAL A 30 4.95 -20.71 -4.83
N GLY A 31 5.72 -21.23 -3.86
CA GLY A 31 5.63 -22.65 -3.49
C GLY A 31 6.33 -23.61 -4.46
N VAL A 32 7.16 -23.08 -5.36
CA VAL A 32 7.93 -23.87 -6.32
C VAL A 32 9.13 -24.50 -5.62
N ASP A 33 9.37 -25.80 -5.87
CA ASP A 33 10.61 -26.45 -5.47
C ASP A 33 11.71 -26.07 -6.48
N ILE A 34 12.56 -25.13 -6.08
CA ILE A 34 13.66 -24.65 -6.93
C ILE A 34 14.70 -25.76 -7.21
N ALA A 35 14.88 -26.70 -6.27
CA ALA A 35 15.81 -27.82 -6.48
C ALA A 35 15.38 -28.73 -7.67
N ALA A 36 14.05 -28.85 -7.85
CA ALA A 36 13.52 -29.59 -9.00
C ALA A 36 13.75 -28.89 -10.34
N LEU A 37 14.10 -27.61 -10.36
CA LEU A 37 14.42 -26.84 -11.57
C LEU A 37 15.90 -26.82 -11.91
N THR A 38 16.76 -27.31 -11.03
CA THR A 38 18.22 -27.28 -11.20
C THR A 38 18.70 -27.94 -12.53
N PRO A 39 18.12 -29.06 -13.03
CA PRO A 39 18.51 -29.64 -14.29
C PRO A 39 18.35 -28.75 -15.52
N TRP A 40 17.45 -27.74 -15.43
CA TRP A 40 17.13 -26.81 -16.53
C TRP A 40 17.78 -25.43 -16.38
N GLN A 41 18.85 -25.33 -15.56
CA GLN A 41 19.63 -24.09 -15.49
C GLN A 41 20.15 -23.71 -16.90
N HIS A 42 20.07 -22.41 -17.19
CA HIS A 42 20.44 -21.81 -18.48
C HIS A 42 19.56 -22.21 -19.68
N GLN A 43 18.42 -22.86 -19.45
CA GLN A 43 17.43 -23.15 -20.49
C GLN A 43 16.30 -22.15 -20.44
N THR A 44 15.61 -22.00 -21.59
CA THR A 44 14.39 -21.20 -21.66
C THR A 44 13.24 -21.96 -21.01
N ILE A 45 12.57 -21.31 -20.06
CA ILE A 45 11.35 -21.82 -19.40
C ILE A 45 10.21 -20.86 -19.63
N TYR A 46 8.97 -21.37 -19.63
CA TYR A 46 7.77 -20.55 -19.61
C TYR A 46 7.14 -20.57 -18.23
N ILE A 47 6.78 -19.39 -17.72
CA ILE A 47 6.12 -19.23 -16.43
C ILE A 47 4.72 -18.68 -16.70
N ASP A 48 3.72 -19.47 -16.34
CA ASP A 48 2.31 -19.08 -16.41
C ASP A 48 1.77 -18.80 -15.00
N GLY A 49 1.68 -17.53 -14.65
CA GLY A 49 1.17 -17.09 -13.35
C GLY A 49 -0.34 -17.32 -13.18
N ASN A 50 -1.10 -17.41 -14.28
CA ASN A 50 -2.54 -17.65 -14.25
C ASN A 50 -2.87 -19.14 -14.06
N ALA A 51 -2.17 -20.01 -14.80
CA ALA A 51 -2.33 -21.45 -14.67
C ALA A 51 -1.55 -22.04 -13.46
N GLY A 52 -0.65 -21.27 -12.86
CA GLY A 52 0.21 -21.75 -11.80
C GLY A 52 1.24 -22.80 -12.28
N ALA A 53 1.73 -22.67 -13.51
CA ALA A 53 2.55 -23.67 -14.18
C ALA A 53 3.93 -23.14 -14.58
N ILE A 54 4.92 -24.04 -14.54
CA ILE A 54 6.23 -23.84 -15.15
C ILE A 54 6.39 -24.92 -16.22
N VAL A 55 6.71 -24.50 -17.42
CA VAL A 55 6.97 -25.42 -18.53
C VAL A 55 8.45 -25.39 -18.87
N VAL A 56 9.09 -26.53 -18.74
CA VAL A 56 10.49 -26.78 -19.09
C VAL A 56 10.53 -27.64 -20.35
N GLU A 57 11.54 -27.45 -21.19
CA GLU A 57 11.69 -28.17 -22.47
C GLU A 57 10.38 -28.23 -23.30
N PRO A 58 9.75 -27.06 -23.60
CA PRO A 58 8.47 -27.06 -24.30
C PRO A 58 8.63 -27.64 -25.71
N GLY A 59 7.77 -28.59 -26.05
CA GLY A 59 7.63 -29.00 -27.44
C GLY A 59 7.15 -27.85 -28.31
N GLU A 60 7.36 -27.93 -29.64
CA GLU A 60 7.05 -26.84 -30.56
C GLU A 60 5.60 -26.30 -30.47
N SER A 61 4.64 -27.19 -30.22
CA SER A 61 3.23 -26.81 -30.10
C SER A 61 2.98 -25.98 -28.86
N VAL A 62 3.58 -26.33 -27.75
CA VAL A 62 3.48 -25.62 -26.47
C VAL A 62 4.21 -24.28 -26.54
N ALA A 63 5.39 -24.26 -27.14
CA ALA A 63 6.12 -22.99 -27.36
C ALA A 63 5.33 -22.01 -28.22
N ARG A 64 4.72 -22.49 -29.31
CA ARG A 64 3.82 -21.67 -30.17
C ARG A 64 2.61 -21.16 -29.42
N TYR A 65 1.99 -21.97 -28.57
CA TYR A 65 0.87 -21.54 -27.73
C TYR A 65 1.26 -20.36 -26.84
N TYR A 66 2.33 -20.48 -26.05
CA TYR A 66 2.75 -19.39 -25.15
C TYR A 66 3.24 -18.15 -25.89
N GLN A 67 3.87 -18.30 -27.05
CA GLN A 67 4.21 -17.14 -27.89
C GLN A 67 2.97 -16.43 -28.41
N GLN A 68 1.92 -17.17 -28.76
CA GLN A 68 0.66 -16.58 -29.20
C GLN A 68 -0.07 -15.89 -28.05
N GLU A 69 -0.13 -16.51 -26.87
CA GLU A 69 -0.67 -15.91 -25.65
C GLU A 69 0.03 -14.61 -25.31
N ALA A 70 1.37 -14.57 -25.35
CA ALA A 70 2.13 -13.35 -25.10
C ALA A 70 1.73 -12.23 -26.09
N ARG A 71 1.60 -12.54 -27.39
CA ARG A 71 1.15 -11.56 -28.40
C ARG A 71 -0.27 -11.05 -28.16
N VAL A 72 -1.18 -11.94 -27.75
CA VAL A 72 -2.57 -11.56 -27.41
C VAL A 72 -2.57 -10.64 -26.19
N GLN A 73 -1.78 -10.96 -25.17
CA GLN A 73 -1.66 -10.12 -23.97
C GLN A 73 -1.06 -8.75 -24.30
N ASP A 74 -0.04 -8.70 -25.14
CA ASP A 74 0.58 -7.44 -25.56
C ASP A 74 -0.41 -6.59 -26.40
N ALA A 75 -1.17 -7.20 -27.29
CA ALA A 75 -2.20 -6.52 -28.06
C ALA A 75 -3.33 -5.97 -27.17
N LEU A 76 -3.76 -6.74 -26.16
CA LEU A 76 -4.73 -6.28 -25.16
C LEU A 76 -4.21 -5.11 -24.35
N ARG A 77 -2.96 -5.17 -23.89
CA ARG A 77 -2.29 -4.05 -23.17
C ARG A 77 -2.26 -2.78 -24.04
N GLU A 78 -1.93 -2.92 -25.32
CA GLU A 78 -1.90 -1.78 -26.26
C GLU A 78 -3.30 -1.18 -26.45
N GLN A 79 -4.34 -2.00 -26.61
CA GLN A 79 -5.72 -1.53 -26.64
C GLN A 79 -6.14 -0.81 -25.35
N GLN A 80 -5.69 -1.30 -24.20
CA GLN A 80 -5.98 -0.68 -22.90
C GLN A 80 -5.28 0.67 -22.71
N ARG A 81 -4.17 0.94 -23.40
CA ARG A 81 -3.47 2.24 -23.32
C ARG A 81 -4.35 3.43 -23.66
N VAL A 82 -5.31 3.25 -24.54
CA VAL A 82 -6.28 4.31 -24.89
C VAL A 82 -7.07 4.79 -23.66
N TRP A 83 -7.31 3.90 -22.71
CA TRP A 83 -8.07 4.20 -21.48
C TRP A 83 -7.26 4.94 -20.41
N LEU A 84 -5.90 4.89 -20.46
CA LEU A 84 -5.04 5.50 -19.45
C LEU A 84 -5.18 7.02 -19.35
N THR A 85 -5.62 7.67 -20.43
CA THR A 85 -5.80 9.12 -20.50
C THR A 85 -7.26 9.55 -20.46
N GLN A 86 -8.19 8.59 -20.39
CA GLN A 86 -9.62 8.88 -20.35
C GLN A 86 -10.14 8.94 -18.92
N GLN A 87 -11.04 9.89 -18.68
CA GLN A 87 -11.74 9.97 -17.39
C GLN A 87 -12.76 8.82 -17.30
N ALA A 88 -12.69 8.08 -16.19
CA ALA A 88 -13.70 7.06 -15.91
C ALA A 88 -15.06 7.69 -15.64
N ARG A 89 -16.10 7.13 -16.26
CA ARG A 89 -17.50 7.55 -16.11
C ARG A 89 -18.41 6.34 -16.02
N THR A 90 -19.45 6.44 -15.22
CA THR A 90 -20.54 5.48 -15.20
C THR A 90 -21.39 5.61 -16.49
N ALA A 91 -22.27 4.62 -16.74
CA ALA A 91 -23.16 4.64 -17.90
C ALA A 91 -24.10 5.87 -17.93
N ASP A 92 -24.43 6.43 -16.79
CA ASP A 92 -25.24 7.67 -16.65
C ASP A 92 -24.37 8.95 -16.65
N GLY A 93 -23.06 8.83 -16.94
CA GLY A 93 -22.16 9.96 -17.16
C GLY A 93 -21.50 10.54 -15.93
N ILE A 94 -21.72 9.97 -14.72
CA ILE A 94 -21.07 10.42 -13.50
C ILE A 94 -19.57 10.11 -13.57
N ARG A 95 -18.74 11.12 -13.30
CA ARG A 95 -17.29 10.95 -13.22
C ARG A 95 -16.90 10.17 -11.99
N ILE A 96 -16.04 9.16 -12.16
CA ILE A 96 -15.43 8.39 -11.09
C ILE A 96 -13.92 8.66 -11.10
N GLU A 97 -13.38 9.08 -9.97
CA GLU A 97 -11.93 9.22 -9.80
C GLU A 97 -11.27 7.85 -9.65
N ILE A 98 -10.24 7.59 -10.45
CA ILE A 98 -9.45 6.35 -10.39
C ILE A 98 -8.15 6.66 -9.66
N ALA A 99 -8.02 6.17 -8.44
CA ALA A 99 -6.84 6.38 -7.60
C ALA A 99 -6.08 5.07 -7.36
N ALA A 100 -4.77 5.17 -7.24
CA ALA A 100 -3.90 4.02 -7.00
C ALA A 100 -3.76 3.71 -5.51
N ASN A 101 -3.45 2.45 -5.21
CA ASN A 101 -2.92 2.02 -3.93
C ASN A 101 -1.41 1.80 -4.07
N ILE A 102 -0.61 2.41 -3.19
CA ILE A 102 0.83 2.23 -3.14
C ILE A 102 1.29 1.81 -1.75
N ALA A 103 2.41 1.11 -1.67
CA ALA A 103 3.10 0.75 -0.43
C ALA A 103 4.48 1.42 -0.31
N HIS A 104 5.06 1.81 -1.44
CA HIS A 104 6.35 2.49 -1.51
C HIS A 104 6.24 3.76 -2.36
N SER A 105 6.99 4.80 -1.98
CA SER A 105 7.01 6.09 -2.70
C SER A 105 7.37 5.97 -4.18
N VAL A 106 8.26 5.04 -4.51
CA VAL A 106 8.71 4.78 -5.89
C VAL A 106 7.59 4.24 -6.81
N GLU A 107 6.55 3.64 -6.24
CA GLU A 107 5.39 3.13 -7.00
C GLU A 107 4.51 4.27 -7.54
N ALA A 108 4.59 5.46 -6.95
CA ALA A 108 3.79 6.62 -7.35
C ALA A 108 4.00 6.97 -8.81
N GLN A 109 5.25 6.98 -9.29
CA GLN A 109 5.56 7.28 -10.68
C GLN A 109 4.89 6.29 -11.65
N ALA A 110 4.98 4.99 -11.37
CA ALA A 110 4.35 3.96 -12.18
C ALA A 110 2.81 4.05 -12.13
N ALA A 111 2.24 4.32 -10.95
CA ALA A 111 0.81 4.51 -10.78
C ALA A 111 0.27 5.67 -11.65
N PHE A 112 0.93 6.81 -11.60
CA PHE A 112 0.56 7.96 -12.43
C PHE A 112 0.80 7.74 -13.92
N GLY A 113 1.86 7.02 -14.29
CA GLY A 113 2.12 6.58 -15.68
C GLY A 113 1.04 5.64 -16.21
N ASN A 114 0.39 4.89 -15.34
CA ASN A 114 -0.74 4.00 -15.64
C ASN A 114 -2.12 4.68 -15.52
N GLY A 115 -2.16 6.01 -15.50
CA GLY A 115 -3.41 6.77 -15.58
C GLY A 115 -4.10 7.04 -14.24
N ALA A 116 -3.46 6.78 -13.10
CA ALA A 116 -4.04 7.14 -11.81
C ALA A 116 -4.22 8.67 -11.69
N GLU A 117 -5.37 9.10 -11.22
CA GLU A 117 -5.72 10.51 -11.01
C GLU A 117 -5.21 11.02 -9.64
N GLY A 118 -4.91 10.10 -8.73
CA GLY A 118 -4.37 10.34 -7.39
C GLY A 118 -3.85 9.05 -6.76
N VAL A 119 -3.32 9.16 -5.56
CA VAL A 119 -3.08 8.01 -4.68
C VAL A 119 -4.19 8.00 -3.64
N GLY A 120 -5.09 7.03 -3.77
CA GLY A 120 -6.22 6.84 -2.85
C GLY A 120 -5.82 6.19 -1.52
N LEU A 121 -4.70 5.46 -1.55
CA LEU A 121 -4.16 4.83 -0.35
C LEU A 121 -2.65 4.66 -0.45
N PHE A 122 -1.89 5.43 0.33
CA PHE A 122 -0.49 5.12 0.61
C PHE A 122 -0.40 4.34 1.92
N ARG A 123 -0.09 3.07 1.82
CA ARG A 123 0.04 2.15 2.97
C ARG A 123 1.40 2.33 3.60
N THR A 124 1.45 2.88 4.80
CA THR A 124 2.71 3.22 5.47
C THR A 124 3.23 2.13 6.40
N GLU A 125 2.50 1.06 6.64
CA GLU A 125 2.95 -0.04 7.50
C GLU A 125 4.27 -0.66 7.04
N MET A 126 4.51 -0.73 5.72
CA MET A 126 5.77 -1.25 5.16
C MET A 126 7.00 -0.42 5.56
N LEU A 127 6.80 0.84 5.95
CA LEU A 127 7.87 1.70 6.42
C LEU A 127 8.35 1.35 7.85
N TYR A 128 7.54 0.58 8.57
CA TYR A 128 7.78 0.17 9.96
C TYR A 128 8.16 -1.31 10.09
N MET A 129 7.80 -2.13 9.10
CA MET A 129 8.08 -3.57 9.09
C MET A 129 9.52 -3.86 8.66
N ASP A 130 10.00 -5.07 8.96
CA ASP A 130 11.33 -5.58 8.57
C ASP A 130 12.52 -4.67 8.99
N ARG A 131 12.38 -4.02 10.16
CA ARG A 131 13.35 -3.08 10.73
C ARG A 131 13.65 -3.41 12.18
N THR A 132 14.78 -2.92 12.66
CA THR A 132 15.18 -3.02 14.07
C THR A 132 14.75 -1.83 14.92
N SER A 133 14.30 -0.75 14.28
CA SER A 133 13.82 0.48 14.94
C SER A 133 12.83 1.23 14.05
N ALA A 134 11.98 2.04 14.67
CA ALA A 134 11.04 2.89 13.94
C ALA A 134 11.76 3.93 13.06
N PRO A 135 11.17 4.29 11.90
CA PRO A 135 11.71 5.36 11.07
C PRO A 135 11.61 6.71 11.77
N GLY A 136 12.63 7.55 11.58
CA GLY A 136 12.66 8.91 12.10
C GLY A 136 11.83 9.89 11.26
N GLU A 137 11.56 11.09 11.83
CA GLU A 137 10.77 12.14 11.17
C GLU A 137 11.33 12.54 9.80
N SER A 138 12.64 12.76 9.70
CA SER A 138 13.27 13.18 8.44
C SER A 138 13.24 12.07 7.38
N GLU A 139 13.34 10.82 7.78
CA GLU A 139 13.22 9.69 6.86
C GLU A 139 11.83 9.59 6.27
N LEU A 140 10.78 9.62 7.11
CA LEU A 140 9.39 9.61 6.66
C LEU A 140 9.07 10.83 5.79
N TYR A 141 9.54 12.02 6.18
CA TYR A 141 9.39 13.24 5.39
C TYR A 141 9.95 13.07 3.98
N ASN A 142 11.16 12.53 3.83
CA ASN A 142 11.78 12.32 2.53
C ASN A 142 10.99 11.33 1.66
N ILE A 143 10.44 10.25 2.27
CA ILE A 143 9.60 9.28 1.58
C ILE A 143 8.32 9.93 1.04
N PHE A 144 7.66 10.77 1.84
CA PHE A 144 6.45 11.46 1.38
C PHE A 144 6.75 12.52 0.32
N CYS A 145 7.87 13.24 0.43
CA CYS A 145 8.31 14.18 -0.61
C CYS A 145 8.60 13.45 -1.92
N GLN A 146 9.28 12.30 -1.89
CA GLN A 146 9.55 11.51 -3.08
C GLN A 146 8.25 11.06 -3.78
N ALA A 147 7.22 10.68 -3.03
CA ALA A 147 5.93 10.36 -3.62
C ALA A 147 5.27 11.59 -4.26
N LEU A 148 5.38 12.76 -3.61
CA LEU A 148 4.84 14.02 -4.11
C LEU A 148 5.53 14.54 -5.38
N GLU A 149 6.83 14.32 -5.55
CA GLU A 149 7.56 14.66 -6.76
C GLU A 149 6.94 14.03 -8.01
N SER A 150 6.47 12.79 -7.88
CA SER A 150 5.80 12.08 -8.98
C SER A 150 4.33 12.48 -9.15
N ALA A 151 3.73 13.09 -8.15
CA ALA A 151 2.29 13.38 -8.14
C ALA A 151 1.88 14.54 -9.07
N ASN A 152 2.81 15.48 -9.30
CA ASN A 152 2.57 16.62 -10.21
C ASN A 152 1.29 17.41 -9.84
N GLY A 153 1.10 17.68 -8.55
CA GLY A 153 -0.07 18.38 -7.98
C GLY A 153 -1.29 17.49 -7.71
N ARG A 154 -1.26 16.20 -8.08
CA ARG A 154 -2.32 15.24 -7.74
C ARG A 154 -2.29 14.91 -6.25
N SER A 155 -3.45 14.55 -5.71
CA SER A 155 -3.61 14.25 -4.28
C SER A 155 -3.05 12.87 -3.91
N ILE A 156 -2.39 12.80 -2.75
CA ILE A 156 -1.95 11.56 -2.11
C ILE A 156 -2.61 11.44 -0.74
N ILE A 157 -3.36 10.36 -0.52
CA ILE A 157 -3.95 10.04 0.78
C ILE A 157 -2.99 9.11 1.52
N VAL A 158 -2.39 9.61 2.60
CA VAL A 158 -1.48 8.84 3.44
C VAL A 158 -2.27 8.21 4.58
N ARG A 159 -2.35 6.88 4.59
CA ARG A 159 -2.87 6.14 5.73
C ARG A 159 -1.81 6.12 6.83
N THR A 160 -2.16 6.56 8.03
CA THR A 160 -1.26 6.44 9.19
C THR A 160 -0.97 4.98 9.50
N MET A 161 0.09 4.72 10.26
CA MET A 161 0.63 3.38 10.51
C MET A 161 -0.47 2.40 10.97
N ASP A 162 -0.62 1.31 10.23
CA ASP A 162 -1.54 0.22 10.53
C ASP A 162 -0.73 -1.04 10.88
N ILE A 163 0.00 -0.95 12.00
CA ILE A 163 0.84 -2.00 12.58
C ILE A 163 0.18 -2.63 13.79
N GLY A 164 0.62 -3.82 14.17
CA GLY A 164 -0.02 -4.66 15.19
C GLY A 164 -0.88 -5.74 14.56
N GLY A 165 -1.45 -6.59 15.38
CA GLY A 165 -2.30 -7.67 14.92
C GLY A 165 -1.57 -8.66 13.99
N ASP A 166 -1.95 -8.70 12.74
CA ASP A 166 -1.36 -9.54 11.68
C ASP A 166 -0.09 -8.95 11.04
N LYS A 167 0.29 -7.73 11.43
CA LYS A 167 1.49 -7.00 10.95
C LYS A 167 2.44 -6.73 12.11
N PRO A 168 3.16 -7.76 12.60
CA PRO A 168 4.04 -7.63 13.75
C PRO A 168 5.23 -6.73 13.41
N VAL A 169 5.70 -6.01 14.43
CA VAL A 169 6.88 -5.16 14.38
C VAL A 169 7.72 -5.52 15.60
N ASP A 170 8.87 -6.17 15.38
CA ASP A 170 9.65 -6.84 16.44
C ASP A 170 10.19 -5.89 17.53
N TYR A 171 10.38 -4.61 17.21
CA TYR A 171 10.85 -3.60 18.18
C TYR A 171 9.73 -2.97 19.01
N LEU A 172 8.46 -3.36 18.79
CA LEU A 172 7.32 -2.94 19.61
C LEU A 172 6.75 -4.15 20.35
N ASN A 173 6.48 -3.99 21.64
CA ASN A 173 5.90 -5.03 22.47
C ASN A 173 4.38 -5.14 22.28
N ILE A 174 3.95 -5.40 21.05
CA ILE A 174 2.53 -5.59 20.75
C ILE A 174 2.17 -7.06 21.00
N PRO A 175 1.22 -7.36 21.91
CA PRO A 175 0.85 -8.72 22.24
C PRO A 175 0.23 -9.46 21.05
N ALA A 176 0.52 -10.74 20.90
CA ALA A 176 -0.14 -11.59 19.92
C ALA A 176 -1.57 -11.89 20.38
N GLU A 177 -2.53 -11.79 19.46
CA GLU A 177 -3.94 -12.02 19.71
C GLU A 177 -4.50 -13.15 18.86
N ALA A 178 -5.56 -13.81 19.34
CA ALA A 178 -6.23 -14.88 18.60
C ALA A 178 -7.00 -14.37 17.37
N ASN A 179 -7.52 -13.13 17.44
CA ASN A 179 -8.24 -12.45 16.35
C ASN A 179 -7.60 -11.10 16.02
N PRO A 180 -6.44 -11.10 15.37
CA PRO A 180 -5.62 -9.89 15.22
C PRO A 180 -6.20 -8.84 14.26
N PHE A 181 -7.12 -9.21 13.35
CA PHE A 181 -7.63 -8.27 12.34
C PHE A 181 -8.43 -7.11 12.93
N LEU A 182 -9.22 -7.37 13.97
CA LEU A 182 -9.98 -6.35 14.71
C LEU A 182 -9.42 -6.13 16.12
N GLY A 183 -8.21 -6.57 16.37
CA GLY A 183 -7.54 -6.52 17.66
C GLY A 183 -6.77 -5.22 17.93
N TYR A 184 -5.70 -5.35 18.71
CA TYR A 184 -4.85 -4.26 19.17
C TYR A 184 -3.86 -3.83 18.07
N ARG A 185 -4.29 -2.91 17.23
CA ARG A 185 -3.56 -2.40 16.06
C ARG A 185 -4.01 -1.00 15.67
N ALA A 186 -3.25 -0.35 14.82
CA ALA A 186 -3.58 0.94 14.23
C ALA A 186 -3.92 2.00 15.30
N VAL A 187 -5.03 2.73 15.17
CA VAL A 187 -5.42 3.78 16.12
C VAL A 187 -5.45 3.31 17.57
N ARG A 188 -5.72 2.02 17.82
CA ARG A 188 -5.81 1.45 19.18
C ARG A 188 -4.48 1.38 19.90
N ILE A 189 -3.36 1.36 19.17
CA ILE A 189 -2.01 1.38 19.76
C ILE A 189 -1.42 2.78 19.85
N TYR A 190 -2.04 3.80 19.22
CA TYR A 190 -1.41 5.11 19.09
C TYR A 190 -1.22 5.83 20.43
N GLU A 191 -2.08 5.60 21.42
CA GLU A 191 -1.92 6.19 22.73
C GLU A 191 -0.66 5.66 23.44
N GLU A 192 -0.43 4.36 23.41
CA GLU A 192 0.77 3.72 23.96
C GLU A 192 2.04 4.12 23.21
N TYR A 193 1.95 4.24 21.88
CA TYR A 193 3.07 4.62 21.01
C TYR A 193 2.92 6.04 20.44
N ALA A 194 2.46 6.99 21.29
CA ALA A 194 2.13 8.35 20.87
C ALA A 194 3.30 9.10 20.21
N SER A 195 4.54 8.81 20.61
CA SER A 195 5.73 9.39 19.99
C SER A 195 5.90 8.98 18.54
N LEU A 196 5.63 7.72 18.19
CA LEU A 196 5.69 7.23 16.81
C LEU A 196 4.60 7.88 15.94
N PHE A 197 3.39 7.96 16.48
CA PHE A 197 2.28 8.60 15.81
C PHE A 197 2.54 10.08 15.57
N THR A 198 3.02 10.80 16.59
CA THR A 198 3.41 12.23 16.46
C THR A 198 4.51 12.42 15.42
N THR A 199 5.54 11.57 15.42
CA THR A 199 6.62 11.58 14.42
C THR A 199 6.05 11.44 13.00
N GLN A 200 5.11 10.52 12.79
CA GLN A 200 4.47 10.34 11.50
C GLN A 200 3.60 11.54 11.11
N LEU A 201 2.78 12.07 12.02
CA LEU A 201 1.98 13.26 11.77
C LEU A 201 2.84 14.46 11.37
N ARG A 202 3.92 14.72 12.11
CA ARG A 202 4.86 15.79 11.80
C ARG A 202 5.49 15.62 10.43
N SER A 203 5.90 14.39 10.08
CA SER A 203 6.48 14.09 8.78
C SER A 203 5.52 14.36 7.63
N ILE A 204 4.24 13.96 7.76
CA ILE A 204 3.20 14.20 6.77
C ILE A 204 2.92 15.70 6.67
N LEU A 205 2.79 16.40 7.80
CA LEU A 205 2.58 17.85 7.83
C LEU A 205 3.73 18.58 7.13
N ARG A 206 4.98 18.29 7.44
CA ARG A 206 6.14 18.91 6.78
C ARG A 206 6.13 18.67 5.26
N ALA A 207 5.85 17.44 4.84
CA ALA A 207 5.78 17.10 3.41
C ALA A 207 4.61 17.81 2.71
N SER A 208 3.52 18.12 3.41
CA SER A 208 2.36 18.81 2.84
C SER A 208 2.64 20.23 2.35
N ALA A 209 3.77 20.84 2.75
CA ALA A 209 4.23 22.12 2.19
C ALA A 209 4.63 22.00 0.70
N HIS A 210 4.90 20.79 0.22
CA HIS A 210 5.40 20.52 -1.13
C HIS A 210 4.35 19.98 -2.10
N GLY A 211 3.14 19.66 -1.62
CA GLY A 211 2.08 19.14 -2.47
C GLY A 211 0.84 18.70 -1.71
N SER A 212 -0.14 18.19 -2.45
CA SER A 212 -1.45 17.82 -1.90
C SER A 212 -1.40 16.49 -1.14
N LEU A 213 -1.25 16.55 0.17
CA LEU A 213 -1.39 15.41 1.08
C LEU A 213 -2.71 15.46 1.85
N LYS A 214 -3.24 14.29 2.14
CA LYS A 214 -4.37 14.08 3.06
C LYS A 214 -4.02 12.98 4.04
N ILE A 215 -4.56 13.05 5.25
CA ILE A 215 -4.33 12.06 6.30
C ILE A 215 -5.54 11.16 6.41
N MET A 216 -5.34 9.85 6.41
CA MET A 216 -6.39 8.85 6.64
C MET A 216 -6.04 8.01 7.86
N ILE A 217 -6.97 7.92 8.82
CA ILE A 217 -6.80 7.14 10.04
C ILE A 217 -7.49 5.77 9.87
N PRO A 218 -6.74 4.65 10.01
CA PRO A 218 -7.31 3.32 9.96
C PRO A 218 -8.00 2.93 11.27
N MET A 219 -8.89 1.94 11.21
CA MET A 219 -9.46 1.20 12.33
C MET A 219 -10.28 2.05 13.33
N ILE A 220 -10.71 3.24 12.95
CA ILE A 220 -11.60 4.07 13.79
C ILE A 220 -12.89 3.30 14.11
N SER A 221 -13.24 3.25 15.37
CA SER A 221 -14.43 2.57 15.90
C SER A 221 -15.30 3.45 16.82
N SER A 222 -14.76 4.57 17.31
CA SER A 222 -15.46 5.47 18.24
C SER A 222 -15.16 6.94 17.97
N MET A 223 -15.93 7.83 18.60
CA MET A 223 -15.71 9.28 18.58
C MET A 223 -14.48 9.69 19.38
N GLU A 224 -14.22 9.01 20.48
CA GLU A 224 -13.09 9.28 21.38
C GLU A 224 -11.77 9.14 20.63
N GLU A 225 -11.63 8.09 19.82
CA GLU A 225 -10.45 7.87 18.98
C GLU A 225 -10.21 9.04 18.02
N ILE A 226 -11.27 9.57 17.40
CA ILE A 226 -11.16 10.71 16.49
C ILE A 226 -10.79 12.01 17.22
N LEU A 227 -11.40 12.25 18.38
CA LEU A 227 -11.10 13.44 19.17
C LEU A 227 -9.64 13.42 19.61
N TRP A 228 -9.16 12.27 20.08
CA TRP A 228 -7.76 12.09 20.45
C TRP A 228 -6.81 12.32 19.26
N VAL A 229 -7.12 11.76 18.09
CA VAL A 229 -6.32 11.99 16.86
C VAL A 229 -6.31 13.47 16.46
N LYS A 230 -7.44 14.16 16.53
CA LYS A 230 -7.53 15.61 16.24
C LYS A 230 -6.70 16.44 17.21
N GLU A 231 -6.68 16.07 18.49
CA GLU A 231 -5.83 16.70 19.49
C GLU A 231 -4.35 16.51 19.14
N LYS A 232 -3.91 15.28 18.84
CA LYS A 232 -2.52 14.98 18.44
C LYS A 232 -2.11 15.69 17.15
N LEU A 233 -3.02 15.82 16.20
CA LEU A 233 -2.77 16.60 14.99
C LEU A 233 -2.61 18.09 15.30
N ALA A 234 -3.41 18.64 16.20
CA ALA A 234 -3.29 20.02 16.63
C ALA A 234 -1.98 20.28 17.38
N GLU A 235 -1.57 19.36 18.26
CA GLU A 235 -0.28 19.42 18.95
C GLU A 235 0.89 19.40 17.95
N ALA A 236 0.88 18.49 16.96
CA ALA A 236 1.91 18.39 15.94
C ALA A 236 1.99 19.69 15.10
N LYS A 237 0.85 20.26 14.70
CA LYS A 237 0.79 21.56 14.03
C LYS A 237 1.39 22.68 14.89
N GLN A 238 1.07 22.71 16.19
CA GLN A 238 1.61 23.72 17.09
C GLN A 238 3.12 23.60 17.28
N GLN A 239 3.64 22.39 17.37
CA GLN A 239 5.10 22.16 17.43
C GLN A 239 5.80 22.72 16.17
N LEU A 240 5.28 22.41 14.96
CA LEU A 240 5.86 22.88 13.71
C LEU A 240 5.79 24.42 13.58
N ARG A 241 4.70 25.05 14.06
CA ARG A 241 4.61 26.53 14.11
C ARG A 241 5.68 27.13 15.03
N ASN A 242 5.88 26.54 16.20
CA ASN A 242 6.89 27.01 17.16
C ASN A 242 8.31 26.86 16.59
N GLU A 243 8.54 25.85 15.76
CA GLU A 243 9.80 25.59 15.06
C GLU A 243 9.92 26.35 13.74
N HIS A 244 8.91 27.14 13.36
CA HIS A 244 8.83 27.87 12.08
C HIS A 244 8.96 26.98 10.84
N ILE A 245 8.51 25.72 10.92
CA ILE A 245 8.52 24.76 9.83
C ILE A 245 7.21 24.89 9.04
N PRO A 246 7.27 25.13 7.70
CA PRO A 246 6.07 25.30 6.88
C PRO A 246 5.35 23.96 6.69
N PHE A 247 4.00 24.03 6.64
CA PHE A 247 3.11 22.92 6.32
C PHE A 247 1.74 23.45 5.82
N ASP A 248 0.92 22.57 5.26
CA ASP A 248 -0.46 22.93 4.90
C ASP A 248 -1.37 22.98 6.14
N GLU A 249 -1.73 24.20 6.52
CA GLU A 249 -2.66 24.44 7.67
C GLU A 249 -4.03 23.81 7.46
N LYS A 250 -4.45 23.62 6.21
CA LYS A 250 -5.77 23.11 5.81
C LYS A 250 -5.74 21.64 5.43
N ILE A 251 -4.65 20.92 5.74
CA ILE A 251 -4.54 19.49 5.45
C ILE A 251 -5.79 18.76 5.93
N GLN A 252 -6.37 17.95 5.04
CA GLN A 252 -7.58 17.19 5.33
C GLN A 252 -7.25 15.96 6.17
N LEU A 253 -8.06 15.75 7.22
CA LEU A 253 -8.08 14.55 8.05
C LEU A 253 -9.34 13.75 7.73
N GLY A 254 -9.19 12.48 7.40
CA GLY A 254 -10.27 11.54 7.14
C GLY A 254 -10.05 10.23 7.88
N ILE A 255 -11.02 9.34 7.79
CA ILE A 255 -10.99 8.01 8.38
C ILE A 255 -11.17 6.94 7.32
N MET A 256 -10.69 5.72 7.60
CA MET A 256 -10.99 4.54 6.81
C MET A 256 -12.27 3.89 7.36
N LEU A 257 -13.29 3.74 6.50
CA LEU A 257 -14.56 3.11 6.87
C LEU A 257 -14.42 1.59 6.70
N GLU A 258 -13.93 0.91 7.72
CA GLU A 258 -13.63 -0.52 7.67
C GLU A 258 -14.09 -1.29 8.90
N VAL A 259 -14.37 -0.59 10.01
CA VAL A 259 -14.89 -1.21 11.23
C VAL A 259 -16.41 -1.09 11.25
N PRO A 260 -17.18 -2.19 11.44
CA PRO A 260 -18.64 -2.16 11.34
C PRO A 260 -19.32 -1.17 12.30
N SER A 261 -18.77 -0.93 13.51
CA SER A 261 -19.32 0.04 14.48
C SER A 261 -19.42 1.45 13.95
N VAL A 262 -18.52 1.85 13.04
CA VAL A 262 -18.52 3.20 12.42
C VAL A 262 -19.82 3.50 11.67
N MET A 263 -20.47 2.49 11.10
CA MET A 263 -21.73 2.68 10.40
C MET A 263 -22.84 3.27 11.30
N PHE A 264 -22.81 2.98 12.60
CA PHE A 264 -23.79 3.49 13.56
C PHE A 264 -23.50 4.91 14.04
N ILE A 265 -22.28 5.38 13.88
CA ILE A 265 -21.85 6.71 14.33
C ILE A 265 -21.45 7.65 13.17
N ILE A 266 -21.60 7.20 11.93
CA ILE A 266 -21.11 7.93 10.75
C ILE A 266 -21.66 9.35 10.63
N CYS A 267 -22.93 9.58 11.04
CA CYS A 267 -23.52 10.91 11.06
C CYS A 267 -22.86 11.83 12.09
N LEU A 268 -22.39 11.29 13.20
CA LEU A 268 -21.65 12.05 14.22
C LEU A 268 -20.23 12.37 13.76
N LEU A 269 -19.62 11.46 13.01
CA LEU A 269 -18.29 11.62 12.46
C LEU A 269 -18.23 12.68 11.36
N TYR A 270 -19.29 12.77 10.57
CA TYR A 270 -19.44 13.77 9.51
C TYR A 270 -19.71 15.17 10.06
#